data_90d7367f1e98644f776d8748e9fbfeab
#
_entry.id   90d7367f1e98644f776d8748e9fbfeab
#
_cell.length_a   1.000
_cell.length_b   1.000
_cell.length_c   1.000
_cell.angle_alpha   90.00
_cell.angle_beta   90.00
_cell.angle_gamma   90.00
#
_symmetry.space_group_name_H-M   'P 1'
#
loop_
_entity.id
_entity.type
_entity.pdbx_description
1 polymer ?
#
loop_
_entity_poly.entity_id
_entity_poly.type
_entity_poly.pdbx_seq_one_letter_code
_entity_poly.pdbx_strand_id
1 'polypeptide(L)'
;MKIKNKPIWGTRIKRKTSGTFEKVSSSIDVDKRLFKEDILASIAHVEMLNKQKIINFKIKNKIIWGLKKIQNQIIKKKYIFDYKDEDIHMSIEKKLFEIIGEDAGFIHTARSRNDQVLVDFKIWMVNSNHKLIKMLDQIINNILKIAEKNVYTIMPGFTHLK
;
A
#
# COMPACT_ATOMS: atom_id res chain seq x y z
N MET A 1 2.81 -0.05 -29.46
CA MET A 1 2.24 1.32 -29.33
C MET A 1 2.83 1.96 -28.07
N LYS A 2 3.61 3.03 -28.17
CA LYS A 2 4.19 3.70 -26.98
C LYS A 2 3.06 4.36 -26.19
N ILE A 3 2.78 3.86 -24.99
CA ILE A 3 1.86 4.53 -24.06
C ILE A 3 2.54 5.84 -23.68
N LYS A 4 2.10 6.92 -24.31
CA LYS A 4 2.43 8.26 -23.82
C LYS A 4 1.80 8.40 -22.45
N ASN A 5 2.55 8.92 -21.47
CA ASN A 5 2.09 9.34 -20.15
C ASN A 5 0.84 10.24 -20.29
N LYS A 6 -0.33 9.62 -20.37
CA LYS A 6 -1.61 10.34 -20.33
C LYS A 6 -2.16 10.11 -18.93
N PRO A 7 -2.47 11.16 -18.19
CA PRO A 7 -3.18 11.02 -16.93
C PRO A 7 -4.51 10.28 -17.17
N ILE A 8 -4.97 9.52 -16.19
CA ILE A 8 -6.19 8.69 -16.28
C ILE A 8 -7.41 9.50 -16.75
N TRP A 9 -7.45 10.80 -16.43
CA TRP A 9 -8.48 11.77 -16.82
C TRP A 9 -8.15 12.56 -18.11
N GLY A 10 -7.08 12.21 -18.83
CA GLY A 10 -6.41 13.00 -19.86
C GLY A 10 -7.01 12.99 -21.26
N THR A 11 -8.18 12.40 -21.51
CA THR A 11 -8.78 12.44 -22.85
C THR A 11 -9.53 13.74 -23.15
N ARG A 12 -10.00 14.45 -22.13
CA ARG A 12 -10.75 15.72 -22.26
C ARG A 12 -9.87 16.96 -22.13
N ILE A 13 -8.74 16.87 -21.44
CA ILE A 13 -7.83 18.00 -21.21
C ILE A 13 -6.68 17.92 -22.18
N LYS A 14 -6.66 18.83 -23.16
CA LYS A 14 -5.62 18.92 -24.19
C LYS A 14 -4.34 19.65 -23.75
N ARG A 15 -4.37 20.37 -22.63
CA ARG A 15 -3.20 21.11 -22.11
C ARG A 15 -2.33 20.20 -21.25
N LYS A 16 -1.02 20.35 -21.38
CA LYS A 16 -0.06 19.73 -20.44
C LYS A 16 -0.25 20.33 -19.05
N THR A 17 -0.28 19.50 -18.04
CA THR A 17 -0.24 19.94 -16.64
C THR A 17 1.03 20.72 -16.36
N SER A 18 0.96 21.75 -15.53
CA SER A 18 2.17 22.47 -15.10
C SER A 18 2.99 21.59 -14.17
N GLY A 19 4.32 21.71 -14.20
CA GLY A 19 5.18 20.95 -13.30
C GLY A 19 4.91 21.23 -11.80
N THR A 20 4.34 22.40 -11.48
CA THR A 20 3.88 22.73 -10.12
C THR A 20 2.65 21.92 -9.74
N PHE A 21 1.69 21.76 -10.65
CA PHE A 21 0.51 20.93 -10.42
C PHE A 21 0.90 19.46 -10.21
N GLU A 22 1.79 18.93 -11.03
CA GLU A 22 2.28 17.54 -10.90
C GLU A 22 2.94 17.30 -9.54
N LYS A 23 3.73 18.26 -9.04
CA LYS A 23 4.37 18.17 -7.72
C LYS A 23 3.36 18.24 -6.55
N VAL A 24 2.33 19.08 -6.67
CA VAL A 24 1.33 19.25 -5.61
C VAL A 24 0.35 18.08 -5.57
N SER A 25 0.00 17.51 -6.72
CA SER A 25 -0.95 16.39 -6.80
C SER A 25 -0.33 15.01 -6.61
N SER A 26 1.01 14.88 -6.65
CA SER A 26 1.68 13.59 -6.49
C SER A 26 1.81 13.21 -5.01
N SER A 27 1.35 12.01 -4.66
CA SER A 27 1.49 11.40 -3.32
C SER A 27 2.50 10.25 -3.28
N ILE A 28 3.12 9.89 -4.42
CA ILE A 28 3.99 8.71 -4.56
C ILE A 28 5.10 8.64 -3.51
N ASP A 29 5.64 9.77 -3.07
CA ASP A 29 6.70 9.81 -2.05
C ASP A 29 6.24 9.29 -0.69
N VAL A 30 4.97 9.43 -0.38
CA VAL A 30 4.37 9.02 0.88
C VAL A 30 3.72 7.64 0.75
N ASP A 31 2.91 7.43 -0.29
CA ASP A 31 2.05 6.27 -0.42
C ASP A 31 2.74 5.02 -1.01
N LYS A 32 3.94 5.17 -1.60
CA LYS A 32 4.75 4.01 -2.05
C LYS A 32 4.97 2.95 -0.97
N ARG A 33 4.84 3.32 0.33
CA ARG A 33 4.89 2.38 1.45
C ARG A 33 3.70 1.43 1.52
N LEU A 34 2.58 1.79 0.90
CA LEU A 34 1.32 1.01 0.88
C LEU A 34 1.29 -0.06 -0.23
N PHE A 35 2.40 -0.28 -0.94
CA PHE A 35 2.43 -1.22 -2.07
C PHE A 35 1.97 -2.64 -1.72
N LYS A 36 2.18 -3.09 -0.46
CA LYS A 36 1.76 -4.42 -0.01
C LYS A 36 0.25 -4.50 0.12
N GLU A 37 -0.32 -3.47 0.69
CA GLU A 37 -1.75 -3.32 0.94
C GLU A 37 -2.49 -3.19 -0.40
N ASP A 38 -2.00 -2.35 -1.31
CA ASP A 38 -2.59 -2.21 -2.65
C ASP A 38 -2.56 -3.51 -3.44
N ILE A 39 -1.44 -4.21 -3.44
CA ILE A 39 -1.34 -5.51 -4.13
C ILE A 39 -2.28 -6.55 -3.51
N LEU A 40 -2.37 -6.60 -2.18
CA LEU A 40 -3.27 -7.50 -1.47
C LEU A 40 -4.74 -7.22 -1.82
N ALA A 41 -5.15 -5.95 -1.72
CA ALA A 41 -6.52 -5.52 -2.04
C ALA A 41 -6.84 -5.77 -3.53
N SER A 42 -5.89 -5.51 -4.41
CA SER A 42 -6.05 -5.73 -5.84
C SER A 42 -6.16 -7.22 -6.20
N ILE A 43 -5.43 -8.10 -5.54
CA ILE A 43 -5.60 -9.56 -5.70
C ILE A 43 -7.00 -9.99 -5.28
N ALA A 44 -7.47 -9.54 -4.10
CA ALA A 44 -8.81 -9.86 -3.62
C ALA A 44 -9.91 -9.36 -4.58
N HIS A 45 -9.73 -8.15 -5.14
CA HIS A 45 -10.64 -7.59 -6.13
C HIS A 45 -10.70 -8.45 -7.40
N VAL A 46 -9.55 -8.85 -7.94
CA VAL A 46 -9.45 -9.70 -9.14
C VAL A 46 -10.04 -11.10 -8.90
N GLU A 47 -9.87 -11.66 -7.72
CA GLU A 47 -10.51 -12.92 -7.33
C GLU A 47 -12.03 -12.79 -7.29
N MET A 48 -12.55 -11.69 -6.75
CA MET A 48 -13.99 -11.37 -6.76
C MET A 48 -14.50 -11.23 -8.19
N LEU A 49 -13.83 -10.48 -9.07
CA LEU A 49 -14.23 -10.35 -10.47
C LEU A 49 -14.32 -11.71 -11.19
N ASN A 50 -13.41 -12.61 -10.90
CA ASN A 50 -13.47 -13.97 -11.46
C ASN A 50 -14.63 -14.79 -10.86
N LYS A 51 -14.86 -14.71 -9.53
CA LYS A 51 -15.97 -15.38 -8.86
C LYS A 51 -17.33 -14.93 -9.43
N GLN A 52 -17.46 -13.65 -9.77
CA GLN A 52 -18.64 -13.06 -10.39
C GLN A 52 -18.70 -13.27 -11.92
N LYS A 53 -17.75 -14.05 -12.50
CA LYS A 53 -17.66 -14.34 -13.94
C LYS A 53 -17.49 -13.10 -14.83
N ILE A 54 -17.03 -11.99 -14.28
CA ILE A 54 -16.73 -10.76 -15.03
C ILE A 54 -15.42 -10.95 -15.84
N ILE A 55 -14.44 -11.64 -15.24
CA ILE A 55 -13.21 -12.04 -15.93
C ILE A 55 -13.06 -13.57 -15.87
N ASN A 56 -12.38 -14.14 -16.86
CA ASN A 56 -12.11 -15.57 -16.88
C ASN A 56 -10.90 -15.94 -16.01
N PHE A 57 -10.75 -17.23 -15.76
CA PHE A 57 -9.67 -17.78 -14.92
C PHE A 57 -8.26 -17.47 -15.45
N LYS A 58 -8.07 -17.43 -16.77
CA LYS A 58 -6.78 -17.13 -17.41
C LYS A 58 -6.35 -15.69 -17.13
N ILE A 59 -7.26 -14.75 -17.30
CA ILE A 59 -7.02 -13.31 -17.03
C ILE A 59 -6.72 -13.11 -15.53
N LYS A 60 -7.55 -13.70 -14.64
CA LYS A 60 -7.30 -13.65 -13.19
C LYS A 60 -5.87 -14.08 -12.85
N ASN A 61 -5.46 -15.27 -13.29
CA ASN A 61 -4.13 -15.79 -12.96
C ASN A 61 -3.00 -14.94 -13.53
N LYS A 62 -3.19 -14.39 -14.72
CA LYS A 62 -2.21 -13.51 -15.36
C LYS A 62 -2.01 -12.22 -14.56
N ILE A 63 -3.10 -11.60 -14.09
CA ILE A 63 -3.04 -10.40 -13.25
C ILE A 63 -2.38 -10.70 -11.92
N ILE A 64 -2.80 -11.75 -11.21
CA ILE A 64 -2.21 -12.14 -9.91
C ILE A 64 -0.72 -12.43 -10.05
N TRP A 65 -0.31 -13.13 -11.10
CA TRP A 65 1.11 -13.38 -11.38
C TRP A 65 1.88 -12.08 -11.58
N GLY A 66 1.33 -11.15 -12.38
CA GLY A 66 1.94 -9.84 -12.62
C GLY A 66 2.10 -9.03 -11.32
N LEU A 67 1.06 -8.96 -10.50
CA LEU A 67 1.09 -8.27 -9.20
C LEU A 67 2.14 -8.87 -8.24
N LYS A 68 2.21 -10.19 -8.13
CA LYS A 68 3.23 -10.87 -7.31
C LYS A 68 4.65 -10.62 -7.83
N LYS A 69 4.83 -10.53 -9.16
CA LYS A 69 6.12 -10.17 -9.76
C LYS A 69 6.52 -8.74 -9.40
N ILE A 70 5.60 -7.79 -9.45
CA ILE A 70 5.84 -6.40 -9.04
C ILE A 70 6.20 -6.33 -7.56
N GLN A 71 5.44 -7.01 -6.69
CA GLN A 71 5.71 -7.08 -5.25
C GLN A 71 7.14 -7.57 -4.98
N ASN A 72 7.56 -8.63 -5.64
CA ASN A 72 8.91 -9.16 -5.49
C ASN A 72 9.99 -8.18 -5.98
N GLN A 73 9.72 -7.42 -7.05
CA GLN A 73 10.65 -6.40 -7.53
C GLN A 73 10.81 -5.26 -6.52
N ILE A 74 9.71 -4.81 -5.90
CA ILE A 74 9.75 -3.77 -4.87
C ILE A 74 10.51 -4.25 -3.63
N ILE A 75 10.18 -5.46 -3.12
CA ILE A 75 10.86 -6.05 -1.95
C ILE A 75 12.37 -6.20 -2.19
N LYS A 76 12.76 -6.61 -3.39
CA LYS A 76 14.18 -6.77 -3.77
C LYS A 76 14.86 -5.44 -4.14
N LYS A 77 14.18 -4.31 -3.97
CA LYS A 77 14.67 -2.96 -4.33
C LYS A 77 15.10 -2.83 -5.82
N LYS A 78 14.50 -3.64 -6.69
CA LYS A 78 14.72 -3.61 -8.15
C LYS A 78 13.64 -2.81 -8.89
N TYR A 79 12.64 -2.31 -8.19
CA TYR A 79 11.58 -1.46 -8.72
C TYR A 79 11.97 0.01 -8.53
N ILE A 80 11.91 0.77 -9.60
CA ILE A 80 12.15 2.21 -9.58
C ILE A 80 10.80 2.90 -9.70
N PHE A 81 10.43 3.66 -8.67
CA PHE A 81 9.23 4.51 -8.71
C PHE A 81 9.52 5.73 -9.59
N ASP A 82 8.63 6.00 -10.53
CA ASP A 82 8.69 7.23 -11.32
C ASP A 82 7.96 8.33 -10.54
N TYR A 83 8.68 9.39 -10.18
CA TYR A 83 8.10 10.56 -9.47
C TYR A 83 7.08 11.33 -10.31
N LYS A 84 6.91 10.97 -11.57
CA LYS A 84 5.83 11.47 -12.44
C LYS A 84 4.53 10.71 -12.29
N ASP A 85 4.56 9.56 -11.62
CA ASP A 85 3.34 8.84 -11.26
C ASP A 85 2.65 9.61 -10.12
N GLU A 86 1.34 9.76 -10.22
CA GLU A 86 0.55 10.51 -9.26
C GLU A 86 0.54 9.83 -7.90
N ASP A 87 0.38 8.50 -7.90
CA ASP A 87 0.28 7.66 -6.72
C ASP A 87 0.86 6.25 -6.94
N ILE A 88 0.95 5.47 -5.86
CA ILE A 88 1.40 4.07 -5.91
C ILE A 88 0.53 3.21 -6.79
N HIS A 89 -0.78 3.46 -6.82
CA HIS A 89 -1.75 2.69 -7.58
C HIS A 89 -1.49 2.85 -9.08
N MET A 90 -1.27 4.09 -9.53
CA MET A 90 -0.90 4.39 -10.93
C MET A 90 0.42 3.72 -11.30
N SER A 91 1.40 3.76 -10.40
CA SER A 91 2.71 3.14 -10.62
C SER A 91 2.59 1.63 -10.80
N ILE A 92 1.80 0.96 -9.95
CA ILE A 92 1.55 -0.49 -10.03
C ILE A 92 0.75 -0.84 -11.29
N GLU A 93 -0.32 -0.10 -11.61
CA GLU A 93 -1.13 -0.32 -12.81
C GLU A 93 -0.30 -0.19 -14.09
N LYS A 94 0.52 0.85 -14.19
CA LYS A 94 1.42 1.09 -15.31
C LYS A 94 2.42 -0.07 -15.46
N LYS A 95 3.02 -0.50 -14.35
CA LYS A 95 3.96 -1.63 -14.36
C LYS A 95 3.29 -2.95 -14.70
N LEU A 96 2.09 -3.16 -14.21
CA LEU A 96 1.30 -4.33 -14.53
C LEU A 96 1.01 -4.38 -16.04
N PHE A 97 0.64 -3.25 -16.63
CA PHE A 97 0.41 -3.14 -18.06
C PHE A 97 1.68 -3.48 -18.89
N GLU A 98 2.85 -3.01 -18.45
CA GLU A 98 4.12 -3.38 -19.08
C GLU A 98 4.39 -4.89 -19.06
N ILE A 99 3.95 -5.59 -18.00
CA ILE A 99 4.22 -7.02 -17.80
C ILE A 99 3.22 -7.91 -18.53
N ILE A 100 1.92 -7.57 -18.47
CA ILE A 100 0.85 -8.45 -18.95
C ILE A 100 0.02 -7.88 -20.11
N GLY A 101 0.25 -6.62 -20.50
CA GLY A 101 -0.47 -5.95 -21.59
C GLY A 101 -1.89 -5.51 -21.20
N GLU A 102 -2.82 -5.51 -22.16
CA GLU A 102 -4.17 -4.95 -22.02
C GLU A 102 -5.02 -5.61 -20.91
N ASP A 103 -4.73 -6.87 -20.58
CA ASP A 103 -5.42 -7.56 -19.49
C ASP A 103 -5.25 -6.85 -18.12
N ALA A 104 -4.22 -5.99 -17.98
CA ALA A 104 -4.03 -5.19 -16.77
C ALA A 104 -5.19 -4.23 -16.50
N GLY A 105 -5.90 -3.77 -17.54
CA GLY A 105 -7.01 -2.85 -17.38
C GLY A 105 -8.17 -3.41 -16.55
N PHE A 106 -8.32 -4.72 -16.48
CA PHE A 106 -9.36 -5.35 -15.66
C PHE A 106 -9.21 -5.11 -14.16
N ILE A 107 -8.01 -4.76 -13.66
CA ILE A 107 -7.79 -4.47 -12.24
C ILE A 107 -8.63 -3.29 -11.73
N HIS A 108 -9.01 -2.38 -12.64
CA HIS A 108 -9.80 -1.19 -12.32
C HIS A 108 -11.30 -1.36 -12.59
N THR A 109 -11.74 -2.54 -13.04
CA THR A 109 -13.14 -2.80 -13.38
C THR A 109 -14.05 -2.60 -12.17
N ALA A 110 -15.05 -1.71 -12.30
CA ALA A 110 -16.01 -1.36 -11.25
C ALA A 110 -15.38 -0.93 -9.93
N ARG A 111 -14.21 -0.32 -9.94
CA ARG A 111 -13.47 0.14 -8.76
C ARG A 111 -13.18 1.63 -8.86
N SER A 112 -13.53 2.39 -7.83
CA SER A 112 -13.10 3.78 -7.69
C SER A 112 -11.69 3.85 -7.10
N ARG A 113 -10.90 4.84 -7.51
CA ARG A 113 -9.62 5.13 -6.86
C ARG A 113 -9.81 5.46 -5.37
N ASN A 114 -10.88 6.15 -5.01
CA ASN A 114 -11.19 6.46 -3.62
C ASN A 114 -11.41 5.21 -2.76
N ASP A 115 -12.11 4.20 -3.30
CA ASP A 115 -12.30 2.93 -2.60
C ASP A 115 -10.97 2.20 -2.40
N GLN A 116 -10.12 2.21 -3.42
CA GLN A 116 -8.80 1.60 -3.42
C GLN A 116 -7.91 2.21 -2.32
N VAL A 117 -7.73 3.52 -2.35
CA VAL A 117 -6.92 4.26 -1.36
C VAL A 117 -7.40 4.00 0.06
N LEU A 118 -8.73 4.05 0.28
CA LEU A 118 -9.29 3.88 1.62
C LEU A 118 -9.14 2.45 2.14
N VAL A 119 -9.29 1.44 1.29
CA VAL A 119 -9.08 0.02 1.68
C VAL A 119 -7.63 -0.22 2.05
N ASP A 120 -6.69 0.26 1.26
CA ASP A 120 -5.27 0.08 1.51
C ASP A 120 -4.85 0.74 2.82
N PHE A 121 -5.32 1.95 3.07
CA PHE A 121 -5.09 2.64 4.33
C PHE A 121 -5.68 1.89 5.53
N LYS A 122 -6.89 1.35 5.41
CA LYS A 122 -7.51 0.53 6.48
C LYS A 122 -6.72 -0.73 6.75
N ILE A 123 -6.26 -1.44 5.73
CA ILE A 123 -5.43 -2.65 5.89
C ILE A 123 -4.12 -2.27 6.61
N TRP A 124 -3.47 -1.19 6.20
CA TRP A 124 -2.27 -0.69 6.84
C TRP A 124 -2.51 -0.31 8.31
N MET A 125 -3.62 0.36 8.63
CA MET A 125 -3.99 0.71 10.00
C MET A 125 -4.16 -0.53 10.89
N VAL A 126 -4.90 -1.54 10.42
CA VAL A 126 -5.09 -2.80 11.16
C VAL A 126 -3.75 -3.48 11.44
N ASN A 127 -2.90 -3.59 10.42
CA ASN A 127 -1.57 -4.19 10.57
C ASN A 127 -0.67 -3.39 11.52
N SER A 128 -0.77 -2.06 11.50
CA SER A 128 0.00 -1.17 12.38
C SER A 128 -0.47 -1.27 13.83
N ASN A 129 -1.79 -1.32 14.06
CA ASN A 129 -2.36 -1.51 15.39
C ASN A 129 -1.92 -2.85 16.00
N HIS A 130 -1.92 -3.94 15.25
CA HIS A 130 -1.42 -5.22 15.75
C HIS A 130 0.06 -5.15 16.16
N LYS A 131 0.88 -4.39 15.43
CA LYS A 131 2.29 -4.19 15.82
C LYS A 131 2.41 -3.37 17.09
N LEU A 132 1.62 -2.29 17.23
CA LEU A 132 1.61 -1.45 18.42
C LEU A 132 1.20 -2.25 19.67
N ILE A 133 0.14 -3.07 19.57
CA ILE A 133 -0.30 -3.94 20.67
C ILE A 133 0.85 -4.85 21.11
N LYS A 134 1.52 -5.53 20.17
CA LYS A 134 2.67 -6.39 20.50
C LYS A 134 3.81 -5.63 21.18
N MET A 135 4.09 -4.39 20.75
CA MET A 135 5.12 -3.56 21.41
C MET A 135 4.72 -3.15 22.81
N LEU A 136 3.45 -2.82 23.05
CA LEU A 136 2.93 -2.52 24.37
C LEU A 136 3.01 -3.74 25.30
N ASP A 137 2.63 -4.92 24.82
CA ASP A 137 2.77 -6.17 25.57
C ASP A 137 4.22 -6.44 25.98
N GLN A 138 5.17 -6.16 25.08
CA GLN A 138 6.60 -6.29 25.41
C GLN A 138 7.03 -5.31 26.52
N ILE A 139 6.57 -4.07 26.47
CA ILE A 139 6.86 -3.06 27.50
C ILE A 139 6.28 -3.50 28.84
N ILE A 140 5.01 -3.91 28.88
CA ILE A 140 4.33 -4.39 30.07
C ILE A 140 5.10 -5.57 30.69
N ASN A 141 5.43 -6.58 29.90
CA ASN A 141 6.18 -7.74 30.37
C ASN A 141 7.58 -7.37 30.90
N ASN A 142 8.26 -6.40 30.30
CA ASN A 142 9.56 -5.94 30.80
C ASN A 142 9.41 -5.21 32.15
N ILE A 143 8.39 -4.37 32.30
CA ILE A 143 8.10 -3.69 33.59
C ILE A 143 7.76 -4.72 34.67
N LEU A 144 6.92 -5.71 34.37
CA LEU A 144 6.58 -6.78 35.31
C LEU A 144 7.84 -7.55 35.77
N LYS A 145 8.73 -7.91 34.84
CA LYS A 145 9.99 -8.58 35.19
C LYS A 145 10.89 -7.73 36.09
N ILE A 146 10.90 -6.42 35.91
CA ILE A 146 11.64 -5.51 36.80
C ILE A 146 10.96 -5.44 38.18
N ALA A 147 9.64 -5.34 38.22
CA ALA A 147 8.88 -5.33 39.46
C ALA A 147 9.09 -6.62 40.26
N GLU A 148 9.00 -7.79 39.64
CA GLU A 148 9.23 -9.08 40.25
C GLU A 148 10.63 -9.18 40.89
N LYS A 149 11.66 -8.65 40.25
CA LYS A 149 13.04 -8.65 40.79
C LYS A 149 13.21 -7.71 41.97
N ASN A 150 12.35 -6.70 42.12
CA ASN A 150 12.50 -5.65 43.10
C ASN A 150 11.38 -5.63 44.14
N VAL A 151 10.63 -6.72 44.30
CA VAL A 151 9.52 -6.82 45.24
C VAL A 151 9.93 -6.49 46.71
N TYR A 152 11.15 -6.83 47.06
CA TYR A 152 11.72 -6.58 48.41
C TYR A 152 12.68 -5.39 48.44
N THR A 153 12.84 -4.66 47.36
CA THR A 153 13.73 -3.49 47.31
C THR A 153 13.04 -2.31 47.99
N ILE A 154 13.60 -1.85 49.09
CA ILE A 154 13.11 -0.69 49.83
C ILE A 154 13.53 0.58 49.10
N MET A 155 12.54 1.41 48.76
CA MET A 155 12.78 2.72 48.15
C MET A 155 12.33 3.79 49.16
N PRO A 156 13.22 4.75 49.55
CA PRO A 156 12.82 5.86 50.40
C PRO A 156 11.87 6.79 49.63
N GLY A 157 10.76 7.15 50.28
CA GLY A 157 9.80 8.12 49.77
C GLY A 157 9.96 9.45 50.49
N PHE A 158 10.29 10.51 49.74
CA PHE A 158 10.34 11.86 50.26
C PHE A 158 9.26 12.71 49.64
N THR A 159 8.59 13.53 50.46
CA THR A 159 7.67 14.56 49.97
C THR A 159 8.22 15.91 50.41
N HIS A 160 8.47 16.81 49.46
CA HIS A 160 9.01 18.15 49.74
C HIS A 160 10.28 18.17 50.60
N LEU A 161 11.24 17.28 50.35
CA LEU A 161 12.51 17.15 51.08
C LEU A 161 12.37 16.69 52.54
N LYS A 162 11.21 16.13 52.91
CA LYS A 162 10.94 15.54 54.25
C LYS A 162 10.59 14.07 54.11
#